data_69a1eac014e430d68f4e7d19a09a1923
#
_entry.id   69a1eac014e430d68f4e7d19a09a1923
#
_cell.length_a   1.000
_cell.length_b   1.000
_cell.length_c   1.000
_cell.angle_alpha   90.00
_cell.angle_beta   90.00
_cell.angle_gamma   90.00
#
_symmetry.space_group_name_H-M   'P 1'
#
loop_
_entity.id
_entity.type
_entity.pdbx_description
1 polymer ?
#
loop_
_entity_poly.entity_id
_entity_poly.type
_entity_poly.pdbx_seq_one_letter_code
_entity_poly.pdbx_strand_id
1 'polypeptide(L)'
;MTSTILAAALASQIGFYQWSGVPVRNNPDDLLTQARLQATAAGARLFRFYLGARYDYLHHPGAPAAAPTPAQILALPRYRAVLEDPKLDTVILTTYSTADYGAGPDDLNLLRPWTAAEDQLERRQITELCNFLYDHFGQSPKTVILANSEADDKMLEIMNYTGSPDLAVQNMIAWTRARHAAINDARAAHPTARLRLLHAFEISLVNLAIAPSGSAFTKSPQGRWNALRDVIPRIPFDLLFYSTYESINSPYETQNPDVAPAETAVRLRRDLNLIRDRARPSLSPLGRRLFGDRFVAAGELGFARDRYEHLPAGGVLPRLLTALQAVVNWGCPYIVLWQVFDAPRSGGEQYGFGLLDPDGHAPRLRPAGVASTPGCHTIQACLVPFLRPR
;
A
#
# COMPACT_ATOMS: atom_id res chain seq x y z
N MET A 1 -6.17 -24.43 17.71
CA MET A 1 -6.39 -24.13 16.28
C MET A 1 -5.52 -25.08 15.50
N THR A 2 -6.08 -25.82 14.56
CA THR A 2 -5.32 -26.73 13.73
C THR A 2 -4.39 -25.91 12.80
N SER A 3 -3.24 -26.47 12.43
CA SER A 3 -2.24 -25.79 11.55
C SER A 3 -2.84 -25.28 10.24
N THR A 4 -3.85 -25.97 9.71
CA THR A 4 -4.58 -25.61 8.50
C THR A 4 -5.39 -24.29 8.61
N ILE A 5 -6.05 -24.07 9.76
CA ILE A 5 -6.82 -22.82 10.00
C ILE A 5 -5.87 -21.64 10.12
N LEU A 6 -4.74 -21.80 10.80
CA LEU A 6 -3.74 -20.76 10.93
C LEU A 6 -3.11 -20.39 9.57
N ALA A 7 -2.78 -21.38 8.74
CA ALA A 7 -2.23 -21.16 7.40
C ALA A 7 -3.24 -20.48 6.46
N ALA A 8 -4.53 -20.86 6.50
CA ALA A 8 -5.59 -20.22 5.73
C ALA A 8 -5.80 -18.75 6.17
N ALA A 9 -5.75 -18.49 7.47
CA ALA A 9 -5.83 -17.12 8.00
C ALA A 9 -4.64 -16.26 7.55
N LEU A 10 -3.43 -16.80 7.54
CA LEU A 10 -2.24 -16.11 7.05
C LEU A 10 -2.30 -15.84 5.55
N ALA A 11 -2.78 -16.79 4.75
CA ALA A 11 -2.95 -16.61 3.30
C ALA A 11 -3.93 -15.48 2.94
N SER A 12 -4.95 -15.24 3.77
CA SER A 12 -5.89 -14.13 3.57
C SER A 12 -5.34 -12.77 4.00
N GLN A 13 -4.23 -12.75 4.74
CA GLN A 13 -3.61 -11.53 5.27
C GLN A 13 -2.44 -11.03 4.41
N ILE A 14 -1.75 -11.92 3.69
CA ILE A 14 -0.58 -11.57 2.89
C ILE A 14 -0.94 -11.47 1.42
N GLY A 15 -0.56 -10.38 0.79
CA GLY A 15 -0.78 -10.15 -0.62
C GLY A 15 0.29 -9.31 -1.26
N PHE A 16 0.02 -8.85 -2.46
CA PHE A 16 0.98 -8.13 -3.29
C PHE A 16 0.40 -6.82 -3.77
N TYR A 17 1.28 -5.84 -3.93
CA TYR A 17 0.99 -4.59 -4.60
C TYR A 17 1.54 -4.61 -6.03
N GLN A 18 0.79 -4.04 -6.96
CA GLN A 18 1.29 -3.67 -8.26
C GLN A 18 1.02 -2.19 -8.50
N TRP A 19 2.05 -1.40 -8.33
CA TRP A 19 2.02 0.03 -8.64
C TRP A 19 2.49 0.29 -10.06
N SER A 20 3.71 -0.14 -10.36
CA SER A 20 4.38 0.08 -11.64
C SER A 20 5.25 -1.14 -11.94
N GLY A 21 5.80 -1.23 -13.12
CA GLY A 21 6.73 -2.30 -13.44
C GLY A 21 6.79 -2.60 -14.93
N VAL A 22 7.63 -3.56 -15.26
CA VAL A 22 7.79 -4.05 -16.63
C VAL A 22 7.07 -5.39 -16.73
N PRO A 23 6.03 -5.51 -17.59
CA PRO A 23 5.36 -6.77 -17.81
C PRO A 23 6.31 -7.80 -18.45
N VAL A 24 6.00 -9.09 -18.27
CA VAL A 24 6.75 -10.17 -18.89
C VAL A 24 6.73 -9.98 -20.41
N ARG A 25 7.91 -10.06 -21.03
CA ARG A 25 8.08 -9.93 -22.47
C ARG A 25 7.27 -11.00 -23.22
N ASN A 26 6.71 -10.61 -24.36
CA ASN A 26 5.91 -11.49 -25.22
C ASN A 26 4.64 -12.06 -24.57
N ASN A 27 4.20 -11.55 -23.43
CA ASN A 27 2.90 -11.88 -22.87
C ASN A 27 1.87 -10.87 -23.38
N PRO A 28 0.73 -11.31 -23.98
CA PRO A 28 -0.29 -10.41 -24.50
C PRO A 28 -1.10 -9.70 -23.41
N ASP A 29 -1.05 -10.21 -22.16
CA ASP A 29 -1.78 -9.63 -21.04
C ASP A 29 -1.11 -8.33 -20.59
N ASP A 30 -1.92 -7.38 -20.13
CA ASP A 30 -1.44 -6.16 -19.51
C ASP A 30 -0.77 -6.41 -18.14
N LEU A 31 -0.01 -5.43 -17.66
CA LEU A 31 0.74 -5.51 -16.40
C LEU A 31 -0.16 -5.90 -15.21
N LEU A 32 -1.34 -5.31 -15.09
CA LEU A 32 -2.24 -5.56 -13.97
C LEU A 32 -2.77 -7.00 -14.00
N THR A 33 -3.16 -7.48 -15.18
CA THR A 33 -3.61 -8.86 -15.40
C THR A 33 -2.50 -9.85 -15.07
N GLN A 34 -1.29 -9.63 -15.57
CA GLN A 34 -0.14 -10.48 -15.26
C GLN A 34 0.17 -10.51 -13.77
N ALA A 35 0.21 -9.34 -13.12
CA ALA A 35 0.50 -9.24 -11.68
C ALA A 35 -0.57 -9.96 -10.84
N ARG A 36 -1.85 -9.79 -11.15
CA ARG A 36 -2.95 -10.49 -10.47
C ARG A 36 -2.82 -12.02 -10.61
N LEU A 37 -2.58 -12.49 -11.83
CA LEU A 37 -2.45 -13.92 -12.10
C LEU A 37 -1.26 -14.52 -11.35
N GLN A 38 -0.12 -13.84 -11.29
CA GLN A 38 1.06 -14.28 -10.55
C GLN A 38 0.81 -14.28 -9.05
N ALA A 39 0.20 -13.22 -8.51
CA ALA A 39 -0.16 -13.14 -7.10
C ALA A 39 -1.08 -14.28 -6.67
N THR A 40 -2.15 -14.53 -7.44
CA THR A 40 -3.12 -15.60 -7.13
C THR A 40 -2.55 -17.00 -7.38
N ALA A 41 -1.63 -17.18 -8.33
CA ALA A 41 -0.89 -18.42 -8.53
C ALA A 41 0.05 -18.72 -7.36
N ALA A 42 0.64 -17.68 -6.74
CA ALA A 42 1.41 -17.80 -5.51
C ALA A 42 0.55 -18.14 -4.27
N GLY A 43 -0.78 -18.05 -4.38
CA GLY A 43 -1.72 -18.35 -3.30
C GLY A 43 -2.21 -17.12 -2.55
N ALA A 44 -1.91 -15.90 -3.00
CA ALA A 44 -2.40 -14.69 -2.38
C ALA A 44 -3.93 -14.57 -2.53
N ARG A 45 -4.58 -14.12 -1.47
CA ARG A 45 -6.00 -13.80 -1.43
C ARG A 45 -6.26 -12.30 -1.24
N LEU A 46 -5.20 -11.51 -1.17
CA LEU A 46 -5.16 -10.06 -1.09
C LEU A 46 -4.35 -9.52 -2.25
N PHE A 47 -4.88 -8.50 -2.91
CA PHE A 47 -4.17 -7.79 -3.98
C PHE A 47 -4.40 -6.30 -3.89
N ARG A 48 -3.32 -5.50 -4.02
CA ARG A 48 -3.35 -4.05 -4.04
C ARG A 48 -2.91 -3.54 -5.40
N PHE A 49 -3.59 -2.52 -5.91
CA PHE A 49 -3.16 -1.84 -7.13
C PHE A 49 -3.53 -0.36 -7.09
N TYR A 50 -2.85 0.41 -7.95
CA TYR A 50 -3.14 1.82 -8.14
C TYR A 50 -4.29 2.00 -9.12
N LEU A 51 -5.30 2.76 -8.73
CA LEU A 51 -6.48 3.10 -9.53
C LEU A 51 -6.47 4.59 -9.83
N GLY A 52 -5.87 4.97 -10.96
CA GLY A 52 -5.76 6.35 -11.38
C GLY A 52 -5.58 6.47 -12.89
N ALA A 53 -5.99 7.61 -13.47
CA ALA A 53 -5.97 7.85 -14.91
C ALA A 53 -4.54 7.86 -15.46
N ARG A 54 -3.61 8.46 -14.72
CA ARG A 54 -2.20 8.49 -15.12
C ARG A 54 -1.58 7.11 -15.16
N TYR A 55 -1.90 6.25 -14.20
CA TYR A 55 -1.44 4.87 -14.19
C TYR A 55 -1.95 4.12 -15.41
N ASP A 56 -3.25 4.27 -15.72
CA ASP A 56 -3.85 3.63 -16.88
C ASP A 56 -3.18 4.08 -18.18
N TYR A 57 -2.97 5.38 -18.36
CA TYR A 57 -2.30 5.94 -19.54
C TYR A 57 -0.86 5.43 -19.69
N LEU A 58 -0.08 5.35 -18.60
CA LEU A 58 1.32 4.92 -18.65
C LEU A 58 1.47 3.44 -19.00
N HIS A 59 0.57 2.60 -18.51
CA HIS A 59 0.64 1.15 -18.70
C HIS A 59 -0.24 0.63 -19.84
N HIS A 60 -1.14 1.46 -20.35
CA HIS A 60 -2.07 1.12 -21.42
C HIS A 60 -2.13 2.26 -22.44
N PRO A 61 -1.06 2.45 -23.24
CA PRO A 61 -1.03 3.49 -24.26
C PRO A 61 -2.18 3.29 -25.26
N GLY A 62 -3.00 4.33 -25.42
CA GLY A 62 -4.25 4.29 -26.22
C GLY A 62 -5.52 4.42 -25.37
N ALA A 63 -5.42 4.46 -24.06
CA ALA A 63 -6.54 4.89 -23.22
C ALA A 63 -6.94 6.34 -23.51
N PRO A 64 -8.24 6.69 -23.38
CA PRO A 64 -8.71 8.03 -23.72
C PRO A 64 -8.01 9.11 -22.90
N ALA A 65 -7.63 10.21 -23.56
CA ALA A 65 -6.93 11.35 -22.95
C ALA A 65 -7.80 12.17 -21.97
N ALA A 66 -9.11 11.92 -21.89
CA ALA A 66 -9.97 12.51 -20.89
C ALA A 66 -9.72 11.79 -19.55
N ALA A 67 -9.37 12.54 -18.50
CA ALA A 67 -9.16 11.98 -17.18
C ALA A 67 -10.44 11.32 -16.64
N PRO A 68 -10.61 9.99 -16.77
CA PRO A 68 -11.80 9.31 -16.29
C PRO A 68 -11.82 9.32 -14.78
N THR A 69 -13.01 9.33 -14.19
CA THR A 69 -13.16 9.22 -12.74
C THR A 69 -12.68 7.83 -12.26
N PRO A 70 -12.32 7.65 -10.98
CA PRO A 70 -11.95 6.34 -10.44
C PRO A 70 -12.99 5.26 -10.71
N ALA A 71 -14.28 5.58 -10.71
CA ALA A 71 -15.36 4.65 -11.06
C ALA A 71 -15.29 4.22 -12.53
N GLN A 72 -15.05 5.16 -13.45
CA GLN A 72 -14.91 4.87 -14.88
C GLN A 72 -13.68 4.00 -15.18
N ILE A 73 -12.55 4.28 -14.48
CA ILE A 73 -11.35 3.44 -14.60
C ILE A 73 -11.64 2.02 -14.09
N LEU A 74 -12.29 1.89 -12.94
CA LEU A 74 -12.63 0.59 -12.36
C LEU A 74 -13.61 -0.21 -13.24
N ALA A 75 -14.45 0.46 -14.04
CA ALA A 75 -15.36 -0.16 -14.99
C ALA A 75 -14.64 -0.82 -16.18
N LEU A 76 -13.38 -0.47 -16.46
CA LEU A 76 -12.60 -1.11 -17.51
C LEU A 76 -12.39 -2.60 -17.22
N PRO A 77 -12.48 -3.49 -18.24
CA PRO A 77 -12.46 -4.94 -18.04
C PRO A 77 -11.27 -5.46 -17.22
N ARG A 78 -10.06 -4.92 -17.43
CA ARG A 78 -8.85 -5.32 -16.71
C ARG A 78 -8.89 -5.02 -15.22
N TYR A 79 -9.50 -3.91 -14.81
CA TYR A 79 -9.68 -3.54 -13.40
C TYR A 79 -10.82 -4.33 -12.75
N ARG A 80 -11.94 -4.48 -13.46
CA ARG A 80 -13.06 -5.30 -13.01
C ARG A 80 -12.65 -6.74 -12.75
N ALA A 81 -11.82 -7.31 -13.63
CA ALA A 81 -11.32 -8.68 -13.51
C ALA A 81 -10.58 -8.93 -12.18
N VAL A 82 -10.01 -7.90 -11.52
CA VAL A 82 -9.42 -8.03 -10.18
C VAL A 82 -10.50 -8.25 -9.14
N LEU A 83 -11.59 -7.49 -9.19
CA LEU A 83 -12.71 -7.64 -8.24
C LEU A 83 -13.54 -8.91 -8.52
N GLU A 84 -13.59 -9.35 -9.76
CA GLU A 84 -14.29 -10.57 -10.19
C GLU A 84 -13.51 -11.85 -9.88
N ASP A 85 -12.19 -11.77 -9.63
CA ASP A 85 -11.37 -12.96 -9.36
C ASP A 85 -11.82 -13.66 -8.06
N PRO A 86 -12.35 -14.91 -8.14
CA PRO A 86 -12.87 -15.61 -6.97
C PRO A 86 -11.78 -16.03 -5.97
N LYS A 87 -10.52 -15.97 -6.36
CA LYS A 87 -9.39 -16.28 -5.48
C LYS A 87 -9.06 -15.13 -4.52
N LEU A 88 -9.52 -13.90 -4.82
CA LEU A 88 -9.25 -12.73 -3.99
C LEU A 88 -10.40 -12.47 -3.01
N ASP A 89 -10.10 -12.40 -1.73
CA ASP A 89 -11.04 -12.02 -0.68
C ASP A 89 -10.97 -10.53 -0.37
N THR A 90 -9.78 -9.95 -0.53
CA THR A 90 -9.51 -8.53 -0.23
C THR A 90 -8.83 -7.85 -1.40
N VAL A 91 -9.38 -6.71 -1.80
CA VAL A 91 -8.79 -5.84 -2.83
C VAL A 91 -8.56 -4.46 -2.22
N ILE A 92 -7.34 -3.95 -2.38
CA ILE A 92 -6.94 -2.61 -1.93
C ILE A 92 -6.77 -1.73 -3.16
N LEU A 93 -7.51 -0.63 -3.20
CA LEU A 93 -7.47 0.37 -4.25
C LEU A 93 -6.73 1.60 -3.72
N THR A 94 -5.50 1.81 -4.18
CA THR A 94 -4.83 3.10 -3.99
C THR A 94 -5.39 4.06 -5.02
N THR A 95 -6.16 5.07 -4.59
CA THR A 95 -6.88 5.93 -5.51
C THR A 95 -6.98 7.37 -5.01
N TYR A 96 -7.08 8.28 -5.96
CA TYR A 96 -7.32 9.70 -5.76
C TYR A 96 -8.44 10.15 -6.70
N SER A 97 -9.16 11.23 -6.33
CA SER A 97 -10.07 11.87 -7.27
C SER A 97 -9.27 12.50 -8.40
N THR A 98 -9.75 12.34 -9.62
CA THR A 98 -9.13 12.95 -10.80
C THR A 98 -9.66 14.34 -10.99
N ALA A 99 -8.77 15.32 -11.09
CA ALA A 99 -9.15 16.66 -11.49
C ALA A 99 -9.31 16.75 -13.01
N ASP A 100 -10.18 17.64 -13.50
CA ASP A 100 -10.41 17.90 -14.93
C ASP A 100 -9.21 18.65 -15.56
N TYR A 101 -7.98 18.21 -15.32
CA TYR A 101 -6.76 18.97 -15.65
C TYR A 101 -5.91 18.35 -16.76
N GLY A 102 -6.46 17.50 -17.57
CA GLY A 102 -5.70 16.88 -18.66
C GLY A 102 -4.63 15.89 -18.15
N ALA A 103 -3.42 15.92 -18.73
CA ALA A 103 -2.33 14.98 -18.40
C ALA A 103 -1.60 15.25 -17.07
N GLY A 104 -2.23 15.95 -16.13
CA GLY A 104 -1.68 16.20 -14.79
C GLY A 104 -1.68 14.97 -13.88
N PRO A 105 -1.02 15.04 -12.71
CA PRO A 105 -1.08 13.98 -11.71
C PRO A 105 -2.52 13.75 -11.22
N ASP A 106 -2.87 12.50 -10.92
CA ASP A 106 -4.22 12.09 -10.49
C ASP A 106 -4.69 12.80 -9.21
N ASP A 107 -3.75 13.29 -8.41
CA ASP A 107 -3.98 13.95 -7.13
C ASP A 107 -3.75 15.48 -7.17
N LEU A 108 -3.81 16.07 -8.36
CA LEU A 108 -3.56 17.51 -8.54
C LEU A 108 -4.46 18.40 -7.66
N ASN A 109 -5.67 17.95 -7.33
CA ASN A 109 -6.58 18.62 -6.41
C ASN A 109 -5.98 18.74 -4.99
N LEU A 110 -5.15 17.81 -4.55
CA LEU A 110 -4.43 17.91 -3.27
C LEU A 110 -3.32 18.96 -3.29
N LEU A 111 -2.74 19.23 -4.45
CA LEU A 111 -1.62 20.17 -4.63
C LEU A 111 -2.07 21.63 -4.63
N ARG A 112 -3.37 21.91 -4.50
CA ARG A 112 -3.94 23.24 -4.48
C ARG A 112 -4.51 23.56 -3.10
N PRO A 113 -4.76 24.86 -2.78
CA PRO A 113 -5.51 25.20 -1.59
C PRO A 113 -6.87 24.51 -1.59
N TRP A 114 -7.16 23.77 -0.52
CA TRP A 114 -8.41 23.02 -0.40
C TRP A 114 -9.58 23.98 -0.23
N THR A 115 -10.52 23.94 -1.16
CA THR A 115 -11.73 24.77 -1.18
C THR A 115 -12.98 23.88 -1.15
N ALA A 116 -14.15 24.50 -1.16
CA ALA A 116 -15.43 23.80 -1.29
C ALA A 116 -15.53 23.02 -2.62
N ALA A 117 -14.84 23.47 -3.67
CA ALA A 117 -14.86 22.79 -4.97
C ALA A 117 -14.05 21.47 -4.90
N GLU A 118 -12.89 21.48 -4.27
CA GLU A 118 -12.09 20.25 -4.04
C GLU A 118 -12.83 19.28 -3.12
N ASP A 119 -13.48 19.77 -2.06
CA ASP A 119 -14.30 18.92 -1.18
C ASP A 119 -15.46 18.25 -1.94
N GLN A 120 -16.17 19.01 -2.77
CA GLN A 120 -17.25 18.48 -3.60
C GLN A 120 -16.75 17.49 -4.65
N LEU A 121 -15.60 17.77 -5.28
CA LEU A 121 -14.98 16.87 -6.26
C LEU A 121 -14.62 15.52 -5.64
N GLU A 122 -13.90 15.54 -4.51
CA GLU A 122 -13.52 14.32 -3.77
C GLU A 122 -14.76 13.53 -3.36
N ARG A 123 -15.72 14.18 -2.68
CA ARG A 123 -16.96 13.51 -2.25
C ARG A 123 -17.71 12.89 -3.42
N ARG A 124 -17.91 13.62 -4.51
CA ARG A 124 -18.64 13.14 -5.69
C ARG A 124 -17.95 11.90 -6.28
N GLN A 125 -16.67 11.98 -6.60
CA GLN A 125 -15.96 10.89 -7.27
C GLN A 125 -15.79 9.66 -6.37
N ILE A 126 -15.57 9.83 -5.06
CA ILE A 126 -15.51 8.72 -4.13
C ILE A 126 -16.90 8.10 -3.92
N THR A 127 -17.97 8.89 -3.88
CA THR A 127 -19.33 8.36 -3.83
C THR A 127 -19.67 7.57 -5.10
N GLU A 128 -19.32 8.08 -6.28
CA GLU A 128 -19.47 7.35 -7.56
C GLU A 128 -18.72 6.01 -7.54
N LEU A 129 -17.49 6.00 -7.06
CA LEU A 129 -16.70 4.77 -6.94
C LEU A 129 -17.34 3.78 -5.95
N CYS A 130 -17.79 4.25 -4.80
CA CYS A 130 -18.44 3.41 -3.80
C CYS A 130 -19.76 2.83 -4.32
N ASN A 131 -20.59 3.62 -4.98
CA ASN A 131 -21.84 3.17 -5.60
C ASN A 131 -21.57 2.14 -6.68
N PHE A 132 -20.59 2.38 -7.57
CA PHE A 132 -20.17 1.38 -8.56
C PHE A 132 -19.79 0.05 -7.90
N LEU A 133 -19.02 0.09 -6.81
CA LEU A 133 -18.65 -1.11 -6.07
C LEU A 133 -19.86 -1.84 -5.48
N TYR A 134 -20.81 -1.12 -4.90
CA TYR A 134 -22.01 -1.72 -4.33
C TYR A 134 -22.98 -2.24 -5.40
N ASP A 135 -23.15 -1.52 -6.50
CA ASP A 135 -24.06 -1.91 -7.58
C ASP A 135 -23.59 -3.20 -8.29
N HIS A 136 -22.27 -3.34 -8.51
CA HIS A 136 -21.72 -4.47 -9.22
C HIS A 136 -21.26 -5.62 -8.32
N PHE A 137 -20.84 -5.34 -7.09
CA PHE A 137 -20.22 -6.31 -6.19
C PHE A 137 -20.88 -6.38 -4.81
N GLY A 138 -21.98 -5.66 -4.59
CA GLY A 138 -22.63 -5.55 -3.27
C GLY A 138 -22.99 -6.89 -2.62
N GLN A 139 -23.27 -7.92 -3.40
CA GLN A 139 -23.56 -9.27 -2.92
C GLN A 139 -22.30 -10.15 -2.76
N SER A 140 -21.15 -9.68 -3.15
CA SER A 140 -19.87 -10.39 -2.96
C SER A 140 -19.43 -10.29 -1.49
N PRO A 141 -18.92 -11.37 -0.87
CA PRO A 141 -18.41 -11.33 0.50
C PRO A 141 -16.99 -10.73 0.59
N LYS A 142 -16.55 -10.02 -0.44
CA LYS A 142 -15.20 -9.43 -0.47
C LYS A 142 -15.08 -8.22 0.45
N THR A 143 -13.83 -7.92 0.79
CA THR A 143 -13.45 -6.64 1.40
C THR A 143 -12.75 -5.79 0.34
N VAL A 144 -13.24 -4.56 0.14
CA VAL A 144 -12.56 -3.55 -0.66
C VAL A 144 -12.09 -2.43 0.26
N ILE A 145 -10.84 -2.04 0.14
CA ILE A 145 -10.21 -1.02 0.96
C ILE A 145 -9.77 0.13 0.06
N LEU A 146 -10.30 1.32 0.28
CA LEU A 146 -9.87 2.53 -0.40
C LEU A 146 -8.74 3.16 0.42
N ALA A 147 -7.56 3.31 -0.18
CA ALA A 147 -6.36 3.85 0.46
C ALA A 147 -5.73 4.99 -0.36
N ASN A 148 -4.89 5.77 0.28
CA ASN A 148 -3.88 6.63 -0.38
C ASN A 148 -2.57 5.87 -0.55
N SER A 149 -1.58 6.48 -1.18
CA SER A 149 -0.17 6.14 -1.00
C SER A 149 0.45 7.09 0.03
N GLU A 150 1.50 6.69 0.66
CA GLU A 150 2.42 7.39 1.59
C GLU A 150 2.11 8.87 1.85
N ALA A 151 1.28 9.17 2.86
CA ALA A 151 0.79 10.52 3.13
C ALA A 151 1.92 11.53 3.41
N ASP A 152 3.02 11.08 4.03
CA ASP A 152 4.16 11.94 4.31
C ASP A 152 4.84 12.42 3.03
N ASP A 153 4.99 11.55 2.02
CA ASP A 153 5.54 11.92 0.71
C ASP A 153 4.58 12.84 -0.05
N LYS A 154 3.29 12.57 0.05
CA LYS A 154 2.26 13.43 -0.54
C LYS A 154 2.25 14.82 0.09
N MET A 155 2.41 14.92 1.40
CA MET A 155 2.56 16.20 2.08
C MET A 155 3.81 16.97 1.63
N LEU A 156 4.92 16.27 1.36
CA LEU A 156 6.12 16.86 0.77
C LEU A 156 5.85 17.42 -0.64
N GLU A 157 5.13 16.68 -1.47
CA GLU A 157 4.71 17.17 -2.80
C GLU A 157 3.85 18.42 -2.71
N ILE A 158 2.82 18.42 -1.85
CA ILE A 158 1.96 19.59 -1.62
C ILE A 158 2.79 20.80 -1.18
N MET A 159 3.70 20.58 -0.22
CA MET A 159 4.58 21.64 0.28
C MET A 159 5.48 22.19 -0.82
N ASN A 160 6.10 21.32 -1.63
CA ASN A 160 6.96 21.74 -2.72
C ASN A 160 6.20 22.52 -3.82
N TYR A 161 4.96 22.14 -4.07
CA TYR A 161 4.11 22.80 -5.06
C TYR A 161 3.57 24.15 -4.57
N THR A 162 3.14 24.23 -3.31
CA THR A 162 2.47 25.39 -2.73
C THR A 162 3.39 26.33 -1.97
N GLY A 163 4.58 25.86 -1.59
CA GLY A 163 5.50 26.58 -0.69
C GLY A 163 5.00 26.67 0.77
N SER A 164 3.87 26.05 1.10
CA SER A 164 3.23 26.16 2.41
C SER A 164 3.08 24.81 3.12
N PRO A 165 3.83 24.60 4.20
CA PRO A 165 3.73 23.42 5.03
C PRO A 165 2.40 23.23 5.74
N ASP A 166 1.87 24.33 6.27
CA ASP A 166 0.57 24.29 6.98
C ASP A 166 -0.56 23.89 6.02
N LEU A 167 -0.46 24.33 4.77
CA LEU A 167 -1.42 23.95 3.73
C LEU A 167 -1.35 22.45 3.44
N ALA A 168 -0.16 21.85 3.42
CA ALA A 168 -0.03 20.41 3.22
C ALA A 168 -0.78 19.61 4.30
N VAL A 169 -0.62 19.99 5.57
CA VAL A 169 -1.36 19.37 6.69
C VAL A 169 -2.87 19.60 6.55
N GLN A 170 -3.29 20.84 6.25
CA GLN A 170 -4.70 21.20 6.12
C GLN A 170 -5.36 20.44 4.96
N ASN A 171 -4.71 20.38 3.80
CA ASN A 171 -5.22 19.65 2.64
C ASN A 171 -5.38 18.16 2.94
N MET A 172 -4.38 17.52 3.54
CA MET A 172 -4.47 16.10 3.90
C MET A 172 -5.60 15.81 4.88
N ILE A 173 -5.83 16.69 5.85
CA ILE A 173 -6.94 16.56 6.81
C ILE A 173 -8.29 16.73 6.09
N ALA A 174 -8.44 17.77 5.29
CA ALA A 174 -9.69 18.07 4.60
C ALA A 174 -10.04 16.95 3.61
N TRP A 175 -9.08 16.57 2.78
CA TRP A 175 -9.21 15.47 1.81
C TRP A 175 -9.63 14.16 2.46
N THR A 176 -8.94 13.76 3.52
CA THR A 176 -9.21 12.49 4.22
C THR A 176 -10.62 12.50 4.84
N ARG A 177 -11.03 13.64 5.42
CA ARG A 177 -12.39 13.80 5.98
C ARG A 177 -13.47 13.72 4.92
N ALA A 178 -13.28 14.39 3.78
CA ALA A 178 -14.19 14.35 2.65
C ALA A 178 -14.40 12.92 2.15
N ARG A 179 -13.30 12.20 1.94
CA ARG A 179 -13.28 10.80 1.52
C ARG A 179 -13.97 9.88 2.53
N HIS A 180 -13.61 9.98 3.80
CA HIS A 180 -14.22 9.14 4.85
C HIS A 180 -15.72 9.36 4.96
N ALA A 181 -16.17 10.61 4.83
CA ALA A 181 -17.59 10.94 4.83
C ALA A 181 -18.32 10.31 3.63
N ALA A 182 -17.78 10.45 2.42
CA ALA A 182 -18.36 9.84 1.22
C ALA A 182 -18.49 8.31 1.33
N ILE A 183 -17.47 7.65 1.87
CA ILE A 183 -17.49 6.20 2.10
C ILE A 183 -18.55 5.82 3.14
N ASN A 184 -18.69 6.60 4.22
CA ASN A 184 -19.72 6.35 5.24
C ASN A 184 -21.14 6.54 4.70
N ASP A 185 -21.35 7.57 3.91
CA ASP A 185 -22.65 7.87 3.28
C ASP A 185 -23.05 6.71 2.34
N ALA A 186 -22.11 6.24 1.52
CA ALA A 186 -22.32 5.08 0.65
C ALA A 186 -22.62 3.81 1.44
N ARG A 187 -21.92 3.53 2.54
CA ARG A 187 -22.22 2.38 3.43
C ARG A 187 -23.61 2.46 4.02
N ALA A 188 -24.01 3.67 4.45
CA ALA A 188 -25.35 3.89 5.02
C ALA A 188 -26.47 3.69 3.99
N ALA A 189 -26.20 4.03 2.71
CA ALA A 189 -27.14 3.81 1.61
C ALA A 189 -27.27 2.31 1.21
N HIS A 190 -26.27 1.46 1.56
CA HIS A 190 -26.25 0.05 1.20
C HIS A 190 -26.17 -0.89 2.43
N PRO A 191 -27.10 -0.84 3.40
CA PRO A 191 -26.99 -1.53 4.68
C PRO A 191 -27.07 -3.06 4.59
N THR A 192 -27.60 -3.59 3.48
CA THR A 192 -27.76 -5.04 3.25
C THR A 192 -26.64 -5.63 2.37
N ALA A 193 -25.69 -4.82 1.95
CA ALA A 193 -24.58 -5.29 1.14
C ALA A 193 -23.69 -6.26 1.93
N ARG A 194 -23.23 -7.31 1.25
CA ARG A 194 -22.26 -8.27 1.78
C ARG A 194 -20.83 -7.78 1.56
N LEU A 195 -20.62 -6.92 0.54
CA LEU A 195 -19.36 -6.25 0.28
C LEU A 195 -18.98 -5.39 1.48
N ARG A 196 -17.79 -5.62 2.01
CA ARG A 196 -17.23 -4.76 3.05
C ARG A 196 -16.35 -3.69 2.41
N LEU A 197 -16.77 -2.45 2.51
CA LEU A 197 -15.98 -1.31 2.04
C LEU A 197 -15.32 -0.63 3.25
N LEU A 198 -13.99 -0.39 3.18
CA LEU A 198 -13.20 0.22 4.26
C LEU A 198 -12.42 1.42 3.74
N HIS A 199 -12.17 2.37 4.62
CA HIS A 199 -11.27 3.49 4.40
C HIS A 199 -9.97 3.26 5.15
N ALA A 200 -8.85 3.19 4.44
CA ALA A 200 -7.52 3.16 5.02
C ALA A 200 -6.76 4.47 4.75
N PHE A 201 -5.95 4.87 5.72
CA PHE A 201 -5.00 5.97 5.56
C PHE A 201 -3.58 5.42 5.67
N GLU A 202 -2.68 5.77 4.74
CA GLU A 202 -1.31 5.25 4.72
C GLU A 202 -0.30 6.33 5.09
N ILE A 203 0.66 5.94 5.93
CA ILE A 203 1.76 6.77 6.41
C ILE A 203 3.10 6.07 6.18
N SER A 204 4.20 6.82 6.12
CA SER A 204 5.54 6.27 5.89
C SER A 204 6.57 6.69 6.96
N LEU A 205 6.65 7.96 7.34
CA LEU A 205 7.75 8.52 8.13
C LEU A 205 7.44 8.59 9.63
N VAL A 206 7.45 7.44 10.30
CA VAL A 206 7.03 7.30 11.71
C VAL A 206 8.07 7.82 12.69
N ASN A 207 9.36 7.62 12.41
CA ASN A 207 10.43 8.07 13.32
C ASN A 207 10.52 9.60 13.41
N LEU A 208 10.12 10.32 12.38
CA LEU A 208 10.04 11.79 12.42
C LEU A 208 9.01 12.29 13.43
N ALA A 209 7.99 11.49 13.76
CA ALA A 209 7.00 11.85 14.77
C ALA A 209 7.58 11.88 16.20
N ILE A 210 8.71 11.22 16.44
CA ILE A 210 9.38 11.10 17.73
C ILE A 210 10.76 11.73 17.77
N ALA A 211 11.26 12.22 16.63
CA ALA A 211 12.57 12.84 16.57
C ALA A 211 12.67 14.03 17.55
N PRO A 212 13.76 14.16 18.30
CA PRO A 212 13.96 15.30 19.19
C PRO A 212 13.93 16.61 18.42
N SER A 213 13.26 17.62 18.96
CA SER A 213 13.25 18.97 18.38
C SER A 213 14.68 19.48 18.19
N GLY A 214 14.99 19.97 16.98
CA GLY A 214 16.33 20.48 16.64
C GLY A 214 17.31 19.41 16.13
N SER A 215 16.93 18.12 16.06
CA SER A 215 17.73 17.10 15.39
C SER A 215 17.85 17.38 13.88
N ALA A 216 18.82 16.73 13.22
CA ALA A 216 18.97 16.83 11.76
C ALA A 216 17.68 16.44 11.02
N PHE A 217 16.90 15.52 11.57
CA PHE A 217 15.62 15.09 11.05
C PHE A 217 14.53 16.17 11.09
N THR A 218 14.44 16.92 12.21
CA THR A 218 13.46 18.02 12.33
C THR A 218 13.84 19.25 11.50
N LYS A 219 15.07 19.31 10.98
CA LYS A 219 15.52 20.37 10.05
C LYS A 219 15.19 20.04 8.59
N SER A 220 14.95 18.77 8.27
CA SER A 220 14.46 18.43 6.93
C SER A 220 13.03 18.93 6.74
N PRO A 221 12.61 19.24 5.51
CA PRO A 221 11.22 19.61 5.25
C PRO A 221 10.22 18.58 5.79
N GLN A 222 10.48 17.29 5.64
CA GLN A 222 9.64 16.20 6.14
C GLN A 222 9.56 16.14 7.66
N GLY A 223 10.62 16.54 8.37
CA GLY A 223 10.66 16.53 9.84
C GLY A 223 9.80 17.60 10.51
N ARG A 224 9.44 18.65 9.76
CA ARG A 224 8.59 19.73 10.28
C ARG A 224 7.12 19.33 10.32
N TRP A 225 6.69 18.47 9.39
CA TRP A 225 5.32 17.99 9.25
C TRP A 225 5.35 16.49 9.08
N ASN A 226 4.54 15.82 9.87
CA ASN A 226 4.50 14.36 9.87
C ASN A 226 3.05 13.91 9.96
N ALA A 227 2.67 12.97 9.11
CA ALA A 227 1.30 12.50 9.03
C ALA A 227 0.82 11.89 10.35
N LEU A 228 1.66 11.09 11.02
CA LEU A 228 1.31 10.46 12.31
C LEU A 228 1.10 11.48 13.43
N ARG A 229 1.87 12.58 13.45
CA ARG A 229 1.78 13.63 14.47
C ARG A 229 0.70 14.66 14.18
N ASP A 230 0.62 15.12 12.91
CA ASP A 230 -0.08 16.34 12.57
C ASP A 230 -1.42 16.07 11.86
N VAL A 231 -1.58 14.93 11.18
CA VAL A 231 -2.79 14.58 10.43
C VAL A 231 -3.64 13.55 11.17
N ILE A 232 -3.06 12.42 11.56
CA ILE A 232 -3.78 11.30 12.18
C ILE A 232 -4.69 11.71 13.35
N PRO A 233 -4.29 12.59 14.30
CA PRO A 233 -5.17 12.97 15.41
C PRO A 233 -6.44 13.73 14.99
N ARG A 234 -6.52 14.16 13.73
CA ARG A 234 -7.57 15.03 13.22
C ARG A 234 -8.45 14.38 12.16
N ILE A 235 -8.19 13.13 11.79
CA ILE A 235 -8.91 12.42 10.72
C ILE A 235 -9.51 11.12 11.21
N PRO A 236 -10.71 10.71 10.73
CA PRO A 236 -11.23 9.38 10.93
C PRO A 236 -10.70 8.41 9.86
N PHE A 237 -10.53 7.14 10.22
CA PHE A 237 -10.21 6.02 9.33
C PHE A 237 -10.67 4.69 9.93
N ASP A 238 -10.81 3.65 9.11
CA ASP A 238 -11.16 2.31 9.59
C ASP A 238 -9.94 1.44 9.82
N LEU A 239 -8.86 1.72 9.08
CA LEU A 239 -7.61 0.97 9.08
C LEU A 239 -6.46 1.93 8.79
N LEU A 240 -5.29 1.69 9.37
CA LEU A 240 -4.09 2.44 9.07
C LEU A 240 -3.08 1.55 8.35
N PHE A 241 -2.55 2.02 7.23
CA PHE A 241 -1.44 1.39 6.56
C PHE A 241 -0.12 2.06 6.94
N TYR A 242 0.91 1.26 7.10
CA TYR A 242 2.27 1.70 7.31
C TYR A 242 3.17 1.17 6.20
N SER A 243 3.76 2.07 5.40
CA SER A 243 4.85 1.76 4.48
C SER A 243 6.12 1.59 5.30
N THR A 244 6.58 0.36 5.45
CA THR A 244 7.50 -0.05 6.50
C THR A 244 8.97 0.30 6.24
N TYR A 245 9.28 1.01 5.15
CA TYR A 245 10.65 1.24 4.68
C TYR A 245 11.55 1.92 5.70
N GLU A 246 11.01 2.84 6.51
CA GLU A 246 11.77 3.51 7.54
C GLU A 246 12.24 2.54 8.64
N SER A 247 11.40 1.58 9.05
CA SER A 247 11.77 0.55 10.02
C SER A 247 12.79 -0.45 9.47
N ILE A 248 12.69 -0.77 8.16
CA ILE A 248 13.49 -1.84 7.55
C ILE A 248 14.78 -1.34 6.91
N ASN A 249 14.78 -0.10 6.41
CA ASN A 249 15.92 0.47 5.67
C ASN A 249 16.75 1.47 6.48
N SER A 250 16.18 2.06 7.52
CA SER A 250 16.80 3.14 8.31
C SER A 250 17.53 4.20 7.46
N PRO A 251 16.91 4.79 6.45
CA PRO A 251 17.60 5.76 5.59
C PRO A 251 17.98 7.05 6.33
N TYR A 252 17.28 7.37 7.42
CA TYR A 252 17.40 8.66 8.09
C TYR A 252 18.34 8.66 9.28
N GLU A 253 18.54 7.55 9.99
CA GLU A 253 19.34 7.53 11.21
C GLU A 253 20.84 7.32 10.96
N THR A 254 21.22 6.50 9.98
CA THR A 254 22.62 6.13 9.82
C THR A 254 23.13 6.15 8.38
N GLN A 255 22.25 6.26 7.39
CA GLN A 255 22.53 5.94 5.97
C GLN A 255 23.16 4.55 5.78
N ASN A 256 23.19 3.74 6.83
CA ASN A 256 23.72 2.41 6.80
C ASN A 256 22.61 1.41 6.44
N PRO A 257 22.61 0.84 5.24
CA PRO A 257 21.64 -0.16 4.83
C PRO A 257 21.81 -1.49 5.57
N ASP A 258 22.92 -1.68 6.31
CA ASP A 258 23.28 -2.96 6.95
C ASP A 258 22.63 -3.11 8.34
N VAL A 259 21.32 -2.89 8.39
CA VAL A 259 20.55 -3.25 9.59
C VAL A 259 20.41 -4.75 9.68
N ALA A 260 20.86 -5.32 10.79
CA ALA A 260 20.74 -6.76 11.03
C ALA A 260 19.25 -7.20 11.02
N PRO A 261 18.91 -8.39 10.49
CA PRO A 261 17.52 -8.85 10.47
C PRO A 261 16.81 -8.79 11.82
N ALA A 262 17.50 -9.15 12.90
CA ALA A 262 16.94 -9.10 14.26
C ALA A 262 16.56 -7.67 14.68
N GLU A 263 17.37 -6.68 14.32
CA GLU A 263 17.11 -5.26 14.60
C GLU A 263 15.91 -4.76 13.80
N THR A 264 15.77 -5.17 12.54
CA THR A 264 14.59 -4.90 11.72
C THR A 264 13.30 -5.31 12.44
N ALA A 265 13.27 -6.50 13.04
CA ALA A 265 12.10 -6.98 13.78
C ALA A 265 11.80 -6.13 15.04
N VAL A 266 12.84 -5.67 15.73
CA VAL A 266 12.70 -4.79 16.90
C VAL A 266 12.13 -3.43 16.48
N ARG A 267 12.65 -2.82 15.41
CA ARG A 267 12.20 -1.54 14.88
C ARG A 267 10.76 -1.60 14.41
N LEU A 268 10.40 -2.61 13.60
CA LEU A 268 9.02 -2.80 13.15
C LEU A 268 8.04 -2.88 14.33
N ARG A 269 8.35 -3.66 15.35
CA ARG A 269 7.50 -3.79 16.54
C ARG A 269 7.35 -2.45 17.29
N ARG A 270 8.45 -1.73 17.46
CA ARG A 270 8.46 -0.37 18.08
C ARG A 270 7.53 0.56 17.32
N ASP A 271 7.70 0.64 16.00
CA ASP A 271 6.98 1.58 15.16
C ASP A 271 5.49 1.23 15.06
N LEU A 272 5.15 -0.04 14.89
CA LEU A 272 3.77 -0.50 14.90
C LEU A 272 3.06 -0.20 16.24
N ASN A 273 3.75 -0.37 17.38
CA ASN A 273 3.21 0.02 18.70
C ASN A 273 2.99 1.52 18.78
N LEU A 274 3.97 2.32 18.36
CA LEU A 274 3.88 3.79 18.35
C LEU A 274 2.70 4.27 17.50
N ILE A 275 2.57 3.73 16.30
CA ILE A 275 1.46 4.05 15.38
C ILE A 275 0.12 3.70 16.05
N ARG A 276 -0.02 2.48 16.55
CA ARG A 276 -1.24 2.03 17.23
C ARG A 276 -1.63 2.97 18.38
N ASP A 277 -0.69 3.28 19.24
CA ASP A 277 -0.97 4.05 20.45
C ASP A 277 -1.36 5.50 20.14
N ARG A 278 -0.74 6.11 19.12
CA ARG A 278 -1.07 7.46 18.67
C ARG A 278 -2.35 7.54 17.83
N ALA A 279 -2.60 6.54 17.00
CA ALA A 279 -3.70 6.56 16.06
C ALA A 279 -5.02 6.01 16.61
N ARG A 280 -4.98 5.23 17.70
CA ARG A 280 -6.18 4.63 18.34
C ARG A 280 -7.33 5.62 18.60
N PRO A 281 -7.11 6.87 19.08
CA PRO A 281 -8.20 7.81 19.33
C PRO A 281 -9.00 8.15 18.06
N SER A 282 -8.36 8.16 16.91
CA SER A 282 -8.95 8.54 15.60
C SER A 282 -9.59 7.38 14.85
N LEU A 283 -9.41 6.15 15.34
CA LEU A 283 -10.01 4.96 14.74
C LEU A 283 -11.54 5.04 14.78
N SER A 284 -12.18 4.83 13.62
CA SER A 284 -13.63 4.86 13.48
C SER A 284 -14.33 3.79 14.34
N PRO A 285 -15.63 3.93 14.62
CA PRO A 285 -16.40 2.87 15.28
C PRO A 285 -16.36 1.54 14.52
N LEU A 286 -16.38 1.58 13.18
CA LEU A 286 -16.27 0.39 12.34
C LEU A 286 -14.90 -0.26 12.48
N GLY A 287 -13.84 0.52 12.40
CA GLY A 287 -12.46 0.05 12.57
C GLY A 287 -12.25 -0.60 13.94
N ARG A 288 -12.74 0.04 15.01
CA ARG A 288 -12.69 -0.53 16.38
C ARG A 288 -13.39 -1.88 16.47
N ARG A 289 -14.58 -2.01 15.88
CA ARG A 289 -15.35 -3.25 15.89
C ARG A 289 -14.66 -4.36 15.10
N LEU A 290 -14.04 -4.05 13.96
CA LEU A 290 -13.44 -5.06 13.09
C LEU A 290 -12.04 -5.49 13.53
N PHE A 291 -11.24 -4.56 14.00
CA PHE A 291 -9.81 -4.79 14.22
C PHE A 291 -9.36 -4.65 15.68
N GLY A 292 -10.14 -3.97 16.52
CA GLY A 292 -9.71 -3.69 17.89
C GLY A 292 -8.37 -2.94 17.89
N ASP A 293 -7.36 -3.52 18.55
CA ASP A 293 -6.00 -2.97 18.60
C ASP A 293 -5.11 -3.37 17.40
N ARG A 294 -5.63 -4.22 16.50
CA ARG A 294 -4.90 -4.70 15.31
C ARG A 294 -5.30 -3.94 14.05
N PHE A 295 -5.53 -2.65 14.16
CA PHE A 295 -5.95 -1.79 13.04
C PHE A 295 -4.78 -1.21 12.23
N VAL A 296 -3.54 -1.56 12.55
CA VAL A 296 -2.35 -1.17 11.77
C VAL A 296 -1.92 -2.34 10.90
N ALA A 297 -1.87 -2.12 9.61
CA ALA A 297 -1.44 -3.07 8.60
C ALA A 297 -0.09 -2.66 8.00
N ALA A 298 0.71 -3.61 7.53
CA ALA A 298 1.87 -3.32 6.71
C ALA A 298 1.39 -3.03 5.27
N GLY A 299 1.24 -1.75 4.93
CA GLY A 299 0.73 -1.29 3.64
C GLY A 299 1.71 -1.55 2.51
N GLU A 300 3.01 -1.39 2.79
CA GLU A 300 4.11 -1.74 1.90
C GLU A 300 5.24 -2.37 2.70
N LEU A 301 5.70 -3.52 2.24
CA LEU A 301 6.84 -4.24 2.78
C LEU A 301 7.68 -4.80 1.64
N GLY A 302 8.92 -4.38 1.52
CA GLY A 302 9.81 -4.87 0.47
C GLY A 302 11.26 -4.48 0.70
N PHE A 303 12.17 -5.23 0.10
CA PHE A 303 13.61 -4.98 0.13
C PHE A 303 14.15 -4.94 -1.30
N ALA A 304 14.81 -3.85 -1.67
CA ALA A 304 15.46 -3.70 -2.96
C ALA A 304 16.68 -4.63 -3.06
N ARG A 305 16.68 -5.55 -4.02
CA ARG A 305 17.78 -6.52 -4.20
C ARG A 305 19.11 -5.84 -4.45
N ASP A 306 19.13 -4.85 -5.32
CA ASP A 306 20.33 -4.08 -5.67
C ASP A 306 21.02 -3.44 -4.46
N ARG A 307 20.23 -3.11 -3.42
CA ARG A 307 20.72 -2.50 -2.19
C ARG A 307 21.21 -3.53 -1.15
N TYR A 308 20.62 -4.73 -1.13
CA TYR A 308 20.81 -5.69 -0.04
C TYR A 308 21.50 -6.99 -0.43
N GLU A 309 21.57 -7.35 -1.73
CA GLU A 309 22.14 -8.63 -2.15
C GLU A 309 23.62 -8.78 -1.83
N HIS A 310 24.35 -7.68 -1.78
CA HIS A 310 25.79 -7.67 -1.51
C HIS A 310 26.15 -7.64 -0.02
N LEU A 311 25.15 -7.56 0.87
CA LEU A 311 25.40 -7.46 2.31
C LEU A 311 25.72 -8.81 2.96
N PRO A 312 26.62 -8.81 3.98
CA PRO A 312 27.13 -10.06 4.60
C PRO A 312 26.07 -10.92 5.27
N ALA A 313 24.97 -10.33 5.72
CA ALA A 313 23.91 -11.03 6.46
C ALA A 313 22.92 -11.82 5.58
N GLY A 314 23.35 -12.31 4.42
CA GLY A 314 22.57 -13.22 3.58
C GLY A 314 21.56 -12.57 2.66
N GLY A 315 21.69 -11.26 2.38
CA GLY A 315 20.91 -10.59 1.34
C GLY A 315 19.45 -10.31 1.73
N VAL A 316 18.58 -10.25 0.72
CA VAL A 316 17.16 -9.83 0.84
C VAL A 316 16.32 -10.85 1.62
N LEU A 317 16.50 -12.15 1.35
CA LEU A 317 15.56 -13.17 1.84
C LEU A 317 15.49 -13.27 3.38
N PRO A 318 16.59 -13.37 4.13
CA PRO A 318 16.53 -13.41 5.59
C PRO A 318 15.88 -12.16 6.19
N ARG A 319 16.11 -10.99 5.60
CA ARG A 319 15.50 -9.73 6.02
C ARG A 319 13.99 -9.72 5.78
N LEU A 320 13.57 -10.14 4.59
CA LEU A 320 12.15 -10.22 4.24
C LEU A 320 11.41 -11.22 5.15
N LEU A 321 11.96 -12.41 5.35
CA LEU A 321 11.35 -13.42 6.23
C LEU A 321 11.27 -12.95 7.69
N THR A 322 12.31 -12.28 8.18
CA THR A 322 12.32 -11.72 9.54
C THR A 322 11.29 -10.60 9.69
N ALA A 323 11.20 -9.70 8.70
CA ALA A 323 10.22 -8.62 8.69
C ALA A 323 8.79 -9.18 8.61
N LEU A 324 8.53 -10.14 7.72
CA LEU A 324 7.24 -10.83 7.63
C LEU A 324 6.84 -11.49 8.95
N GLN A 325 7.76 -12.24 9.56
CA GLN A 325 7.49 -12.88 10.85
C GLN A 325 7.19 -11.84 11.95
N ALA A 326 7.89 -10.69 11.93
CA ALA A 326 7.66 -9.63 12.90
C ALA A 326 6.25 -9.02 12.77
N VAL A 327 5.81 -8.68 11.54
CA VAL A 327 4.47 -8.09 11.32
C VAL A 327 3.34 -9.10 11.53
N VAL A 328 3.56 -10.37 11.18
CA VAL A 328 2.62 -11.48 11.48
C VAL A 328 2.48 -11.67 13.00
N ASN A 329 3.58 -11.75 13.71
CA ASN A 329 3.58 -11.95 15.17
C ASN A 329 2.98 -10.74 15.92
N TRP A 330 3.13 -9.53 15.39
CA TRP A 330 2.49 -8.35 15.93
C TRP A 330 0.96 -8.39 15.72
N GLY A 331 0.51 -9.09 14.68
CA GLY A 331 -0.90 -9.28 14.34
C GLY A 331 -1.44 -8.24 13.36
N CYS A 332 -0.62 -7.77 12.42
CA CYS A 332 -1.09 -6.95 11.30
C CYS A 332 -2.23 -7.67 10.57
N PRO A 333 -3.40 -7.02 10.37
CA PRO A 333 -4.54 -7.67 9.70
C PRO A 333 -4.29 -7.89 8.21
N TYR A 334 -3.46 -7.05 7.61
CA TYR A 334 -3.03 -7.13 6.21
C TYR A 334 -1.54 -6.84 6.09
N ILE A 335 -0.88 -7.54 5.17
CA ILE A 335 0.54 -7.40 4.86
C ILE A 335 0.68 -7.39 3.35
N VAL A 336 1.15 -6.30 2.80
CA VAL A 336 1.25 -6.07 1.36
C VAL A 336 2.70 -6.02 0.94
N LEU A 337 3.10 -6.96 0.11
CA LEU A 337 4.46 -7.04 -0.42
C LEU A 337 4.60 -6.12 -1.64
N TRP A 338 5.57 -5.26 -1.61
CA TRP A 338 6.00 -4.42 -2.71
C TRP A 338 7.12 -5.15 -3.47
N GLN A 339 6.98 -5.53 -4.73
CA GLN A 339 5.79 -5.66 -5.59
C GLN A 339 5.94 -6.90 -6.47
N VAL A 340 4.97 -7.21 -7.32
CA VAL A 340 5.04 -8.40 -8.18
C VAL A 340 6.12 -8.23 -9.25
N PHE A 341 6.08 -7.15 -10.03
CA PHE A 341 7.08 -6.83 -11.05
C PHE A 341 7.91 -5.61 -10.65
N ASP A 342 9.18 -5.61 -11.03
CA ASP A 342 10.06 -4.48 -10.76
C ASP A 342 9.61 -3.21 -11.47
N ALA A 343 9.70 -2.09 -10.76
CA ALA A 343 9.52 -0.77 -11.33
C ALA A 343 10.78 -0.34 -12.09
N PRO A 344 10.64 0.29 -13.28
CA PRO A 344 11.78 0.88 -13.96
C PRO A 344 12.33 2.05 -13.13
N ARG A 345 13.66 2.13 -12.98
CA ARG A 345 14.30 3.34 -12.46
C ARG A 345 14.24 4.48 -13.48
N SER A 346 14.30 5.71 -13.00
CA SER A 346 14.65 6.86 -13.82
C SER A 346 16.02 6.61 -14.44
N GLY A 347 16.08 6.30 -15.73
CA GLY A 347 17.31 5.89 -16.42
C GLY A 347 17.33 4.44 -16.93
N GLY A 348 16.22 3.68 -16.78
CA GLY A 348 16.07 2.32 -17.31
C GLY A 348 16.58 1.20 -16.39
N GLU A 349 17.14 1.53 -15.23
CA GLU A 349 17.53 0.53 -14.24
C GLU A 349 16.30 0.11 -13.38
N GLN A 350 16.26 -1.16 -12.97
CA GLN A 350 15.19 -1.71 -12.13
C GLN A 350 15.56 -1.61 -10.65
N TYR A 351 14.57 -1.36 -9.78
CA TYR A 351 14.80 -1.24 -8.32
C TYR A 351 15.03 -2.59 -7.61
N GLY A 352 14.79 -3.71 -8.26
CA GLY A 352 15.01 -5.03 -7.68
C GLY A 352 14.05 -5.44 -6.55
N PHE A 353 12.89 -4.79 -6.43
CA PHE A 353 11.84 -5.22 -5.48
C PHE A 353 10.96 -6.35 -6.01
N GLY A 354 10.93 -6.56 -7.31
CA GLY A 354 10.03 -7.50 -7.95
C GLY A 354 10.26 -8.94 -7.54
N LEU A 355 9.16 -9.66 -7.39
CA LEU A 355 9.19 -11.12 -7.23
C LEU A 355 9.54 -11.83 -8.54
N LEU A 356 9.32 -11.15 -9.67
CA LEU A 356 9.59 -11.63 -11.02
C LEU A 356 10.42 -10.60 -11.79
N ASP A 357 11.34 -11.08 -12.61
CA ASP A 357 12.06 -10.28 -13.59
C ASP A 357 11.20 -10.07 -14.88
N PRO A 358 11.64 -9.23 -15.83
CA PRO A 358 10.93 -9.01 -17.07
C PRO A 358 10.78 -10.25 -17.97
N ASP A 359 11.54 -11.30 -17.71
CA ASP A 359 11.44 -12.58 -18.42
C ASP A 359 10.46 -13.54 -17.71
N GLY A 360 9.83 -13.11 -16.63
CA GLY A 360 8.86 -13.87 -15.84
C GLY A 360 9.48 -14.91 -14.92
N HIS A 361 10.80 -14.86 -14.73
CA HIS A 361 11.50 -15.75 -13.84
C HIS A 361 11.58 -15.15 -12.44
N ALA A 362 11.34 -15.99 -11.44
CA ALA A 362 11.67 -15.61 -10.08
C ALA A 362 13.21 -15.46 -9.96
N PRO A 363 13.71 -14.30 -9.54
CA PRO A 363 15.14 -14.09 -9.41
C PRO A 363 15.76 -15.17 -8.53
N ARG A 364 16.83 -15.79 -9.02
CA ARG A 364 17.60 -16.77 -8.23
C ARG A 364 18.27 -16.01 -7.09
N LEU A 365 17.93 -16.36 -5.87
CA LEU A 365 18.64 -15.87 -4.69
C LEU A 365 20.05 -16.45 -4.75
N ARG A 366 21.07 -15.61 -4.85
CA ARG A 366 22.45 -16.06 -4.77
C ARG A 366 22.70 -16.61 -3.36
N PRO A 367 23.18 -17.84 -3.20
CA PRO A 367 23.55 -18.35 -1.90
C PRO A 367 24.81 -17.61 -1.44
N ALA A 368 24.67 -16.63 -0.60
CA ALA A 368 25.79 -16.07 0.14
C ALA A 368 26.06 -16.98 1.33
N GLY A 369 26.91 -18.02 1.16
CA GLY A 369 27.62 -18.76 2.22
C GLY A 369 26.81 -19.28 3.43
N VAL A 370 25.51 -19.08 3.50
CA VAL A 370 24.65 -19.56 4.57
C VAL A 370 23.92 -20.81 4.08
N ALA A 371 23.91 -21.85 4.88
CA ALA A 371 23.15 -23.05 4.63
C ALA A 371 21.73 -22.71 4.19
N SER A 372 21.43 -22.90 2.92
CA SER A 372 20.11 -22.65 2.33
C SER A 372 19.08 -23.47 3.11
N THR A 373 18.01 -22.84 3.55
CA THR A 373 16.82 -23.58 3.99
C THR A 373 16.44 -24.50 2.84
N PRO A 374 16.41 -25.83 3.04
CA PRO A 374 16.16 -26.77 1.95
C PRO A 374 14.85 -26.39 1.23
N GLY A 375 14.92 -26.17 -0.08
CA GLY A 375 13.76 -25.87 -0.92
C GLY A 375 13.47 -24.40 -1.24
N CYS A 376 14.18 -23.43 -0.64
CA CYS A 376 13.98 -22.00 -0.93
C CYS A 376 15.06 -21.48 -1.89
N HIS A 377 14.86 -21.64 -3.19
CA HIS A 377 15.76 -21.10 -4.22
C HIS A 377 15.31 -19.78 -4.84
N THR A 378 14.07 -19.35 -4.53
CA THR A 378 13.48 -18.11 -4.99
C THR A 378 12.64 -17.46 -3.89
N ILE A 379 12.44 -16.14 -3.92
CA ILE A 379 11.56 -15.44 -2.98
C ILE A 379 10.16 -16.05 -2.99
N GLN A 380 9.62 -16.36 -4.17
CA GLN A 380 8.31 -16.99 -4.32
C GLN A 380 8.23 -18.34 -3.61
N ALA A 381 9.24 -19.23 -3.77
CA ALA A 381 9.28 -20.51 -3.07
C ALA A 381 9.32 -20.35 -1.55
N CYS A 382 10.02 -19.33 -1.05
CA CYS A 382 10.11 -19.05 0.37
C CYS A 382 8.82 -18.44 0.96
N LEU A 383 8.01 -17.78 0.14
CA LEU A 383 6.73 -17.22 0.56
C LEU A 383 5.59 -18.26 0.56
N VAL A 384 5.73 -19.35 -0.22
CA VAL A 384 4.72 -20.44 -0.29
C VAL A 384 4.29 -20.95 1.08
N PRO A 385 5.18 -21.17 2.08
CA PRO A 385 4.76 -21.60 3.42
C PRO A 385 3.85 -20.61 4.13
N PHE A 386 3.90 -19.33 3.77
CA PHE A 386 3.05 -18.28 4.34
C PHE A 386 1.74 -18.10 3.57
N LEU A 387 1.70 -18.48 2.28
CA LEU A 387 0.59 -18.21 1.37
C LEU A 387 -0.29 -19.44 1.13
N ARG A 388 0.22 -20.66 1.27
CA ARG A 388 -0.56 -21.90 1.05
C ARG A 388 -0.95 -22.52 2.38
N PRO A 389 -2.24 -22.87 2.57
CA PRO A 389 -2.62 -23.75 3.68
C PRO A 389 -1.93 -25.10 3.51
N ARG A 390 -1.30 -25.58 4.57
CA ARG A 390 -0.82 -26.96 4.67
C ARG A 390 -1.97 -27.93 4.85
#